data_06ed4cc88ce8e3367fc665fa999a9ee0
#
_entry.id   06ed4cc88ce8e3367fc665fa999a9ee0
#
_cell.length_a   1.000
_cell.length_b   1.000
_cell.length_c   1.000
_cell.angle_alpha   90.00
_cell.angle_beta   90.00
_cell.angle_gamma   90.00
#
_symmetry.space_group_name_H-M   'P 1'
#
loop_
_entity.id
_entity.type
_entity.pdbx_description
1 polymer ?
#
loop_
_entity_poly.entity_id
_entity_poly.type
_entity_poly.pdbx_seq_one_letter_code
_entity_poly.pdbx_strand_id
1 'polypeptide(L)'
;MFANVSTAPTHPRTRAFLAPALLLIVLLATLAPTAPARASGSPAPFPSGAEVVAVTRVADRQVDLSVRSTALGGRTVKVRLLTPDGWDPSDRHHRRHWPTLWLLHGCCGDYTSWTAMTDVARTDSLRDVLVVMPEAGWNGWYSDWWNHGEGGDPAWETFHTVELRRLLERDWGAGDNRVVAGLSMGGQGALSYAARHPGMFRAAAAYSGSAHPLLNDESTNRILGFFAGQGDDPLRVWGDPVAQRRIWQSHDPFHLARRLKSIPVYLSCGDGTTGPLDAPGSTSALEADFNRQNQALAAELKRVGARHVTTNFYGPGTHGWAYWERELHASLPMLLKALRVSGWHLAASPTPLAAKGTDL
;
A
#
# COMPACT_ATOMS: atom_id res chain seq x y z
N MET A 1 -15.05 -70.20 -7.63
CA MET A 1 -14.47 -71.38 -8.34
C MET A 1 -12.97 -71.15 -8.36
N PHE A 2 -12.30 -72.02 -7.56
CA PHE A 2 -10.89 -72.46 -7.62
C PHE A 2 -9.78 -71.35 -7.77
N ALA A 3 -8.77 -71.29 -7.04
CA ALA A 3 -8.06 -72.04 -5.97
C ALA A 3 -6.58 -71.65 -6.10
N ASN A 4 -6.01 -71.27 -4.96
CA ASN A 4 -4.67 -71.56 -4.44
C ASN A 4 -3.63 -72.18 -5.38
N VAL A 5 -2.37 -71.78 -5.24
CA VAL A 5 -1.31 -72.62 -4.63
C VAL A 5 -0.04 -71.81 -4.34
N SER A 6 0.40 -71.88 -3.12
CA SER A 6 1.68 -71.59 -2.46
C SER A 6 2.80 -72.52 -2.96
N THR A 7 4.05 -71.95 -2.99
CA THR A 7 5.23 -72.72 -2.55
C THR A 7 6.48 -71.87 -2.36
N ALA A 8 7.02 -71.81 -1.15
CA ALA A 8 8.46 -71.74 -0.91
C ALA A 8 8.98 -73.19 -0.88
N PRO A 9 10.27 -73.47 -1.06
CA PRO A 9 11.32 -73.23 -0.06
C PRO A 9 12.78 -73.15 -0.62
N THR A 10 13.73 -72.84 0.09
CA THR A 10 14.83 -73.59 0.81
C THR A 10 16.20 -72.97 0.59
N HIS A 11 16.85 -72.70 1.72
CA HIS A 11 18.32 -72.47 1.83
C HIS A 11 19.14 -73.74 1.51
N PRO A 12 20.45 -73.53 1.17
CA PRO A 12 21.43 -74.14 2.03
C PRO A 12 22.63 -73.26 2.44
N ARG A 13 23.10 -73.60 3.63
CA ARG A 13 24.37 -73.18 4.26
C ARG A 13 25.56 -73.81 3.54
N THR A 14 26.69 -73.08 3.46
CA THR A 14 28.02 -73.67 3.71
C THR A 14 29.12 -72.59 3.82
N ARG A 15 29.76 -72.65 4.95
CA ARG A 15 31.18 -72.76 5.33
C ARG A 15 32.14 -71.63 5.06
N ALA A 16 32.62 -71.14 6.19
CA ALA A 16 33.78 -70.30 6.39
C ALA A 16 35.09 -70.94 5.89
N PHE A 17 35.97 -70.13 5.32
CA PHE A 17 37.40 -70.30 5.28
C PHE A 17 38.11 -69.04 5.74
N LEU A 18 38.87 -69.22 6.82
CA LEU A 18 39.84 -68.29 7.35
C LEU A 18 41.14 -68.34 6.51
N ALA A 19 41.68 -67.23 6.12
CA ALA A 19 43.08 -67.08 5.73
C ALA A 19 43.56 -65.62 6.01
N PRO A 20 44.86 -65.39 6.27
CA PRO A 20 45.32 -64.41 7.23
C PRO A 20 45.64 -63.04 6.65
N ALA A 21 45.61 -62.08 7.57
CA ALA A 21 45.91 -60.67 7.33
C ALA A 21 47.30 -60.40 6.83
N LEU A 22 47.43 -59.65 5.77
CA LEU A 22 48.61 -58.82 5.43
C LEU A 22 48.28 -57.36 5.64
N LEU A 23 48.93 -56.80 6.64
CA LEU A 23 48.79 -55.40 7.01
C LEU A 23 49.56 -54.53 6.01
N LEU A 24 48.90 -53.91 5.06
CA LEU A 24 49.50 -52.90 4.20
C LEU A 24 49.05 -51.48 4.68
N ILE A 25 49.95 -50.79 5.38
CA ILE A 25 49.72 -49.43 5.80
C ILE A 25 49.88 -48.53 4.56
N VAL A 26 48.76 -48.15 3.94
CA VAL A 26 48.73 -47.13 2.94
C VAL A 26 48.44 -45.79 3.64
N LEU A 27 49.48 -44.93 3.65
CA LEU A 27 49.34 -43.54 4.13
C LEU A 27 48.48 -42.76 3.14
N LEU A 28 47.16 -42.71 3.33
CA LEU A 28 46.30 -41.79 2.57
C LEU A 28 46.46 -40.41 3.15
N ALA A 29 47.19 -39.54 2.45
CA ALA A 29 47.15 -38.12 2.64
C ALA A 29 45.73 -37.61 2.26
N THR A 30 44.90 -37.30 3.27
CA THR A 30 43.61 -36.67 3.05
C THR A 30 43.80 -35.23 2.62
N LEU A 31 43.70 -35.03 1.30
CA LEU A 31 43.45 -33.71 0.75
C LEU A 31 42.02 -33.29 1.16
N ALA A 32 41.91 -32.51 2.23
CA ALA A 32 40.66 -31.88 2.59
C ALA A 32 40.29 -30.89 1.46
N PRO A 33 39.08 -30.94 0.90
CA PRO A 33 38.66 -29.92 -0.02
C PRO A 33 38.59 -28.57 0.72
N THR A 34 39.44 -27.61 0.31
CA THR A 34 39.33 -26.25 0.76
C THR A 34 37.99 -25.70 0.24
N ALA A 35 37.00 -25.59 1.12
CA ALA A 35 35.77 -24.87 0.81
C ALA A 35 36.14 -23.45 0.38
N PRO A 36 35.57 -22.93 -0.71
CA PRO A 36 35.81 -21.56 -1.08
C PRO A 36 35.38 -20.66 0.08
N ALA A 37 36.29 -19.81 0.55
CA ALA A 37 35.99 -18.79 1.53
C ALA A 37 34.79 -17.97 1.01
N ARG A 38 33.64 -18.11 1.68
CA ARG A 38 32.53 -17.17 1.48
C ARG A 38 33.09 -15.80 1.86
N ALA A 39 33.29 -14.96 0.87
CA ALA A 39 33.51 -13.55 1.11
C ALA A 39 32.32 -13.07 1.95
N SER A 40 32.54 -12.78 3.22
CA SER A 40 31.65 -12.01 4.06
C SER A 40 31.69 -10.56 3.58
N GLY A 41 31.19 -10.31 2.39
CA GLY A 41 30.82 -8.98 1.96
C GLY A 41 29.67 -8.56 2.85
N SER A 42 29.90 -7.58 3.76
CA SER A 42 28.80 -6.80 4.31
C SER A 42 27.90 -6.42 3.13
N PRO A 43 26.58 -6.59 3.23
CA PRO A 43 25.70 -6.13 2.17
C PRO A 43 26.07 -4.66 1.94
N ALA A 44 26.44 -4.33 0.70
CA ALA A 44 26.68 -2.95 0.31
C ALA A 44 25.45 -2.14 0.80
N PRO A 45 25.64 -0.95 1.38
CA PRO A 45 24.52 -0.11 1.75
C PRO A 45 23.67 0.01 0.49
N PHE A 46 22.39 -0.37 0.60
CA PHE A 46 21.44 -0.23 -0.50
C PHE A 46 21.61 1.19 -1.03
N PRO A 47 22.01 1.42 -2.28
CA PRO A 47 22.04 2.75 -2.81
C PRO A 47 20.63 3.31 -2.54
N SER A 48 20.55 4.53 -2.04
CA SER A 48 19.27 5.23 -1.98
C SER A 48 18.82 5.31 -3.43
N GLY A 49 17.97 4.36 -3.87
CA GLY A 49 17.67 4.14 -5.28
C GLY A 49 16.89 5.27 -5.93
N ALA A 50 16.60 6.35 -5.18
CA ALA A 50 15.91 7.52 -5.69
C ALA A 50 16.75 8.79 -5.52
N GLU A 51 16.72 9.66 -6.53
CA GLU A 51 17.32 10.99 -6.50
C GLU A 51 16.35 12.04 -7.06
N VAL A 52 16.37 13.26 -6.52
CA VAL A 52 15.66 14.39 -7.09
C VAL A 52 16.48 14.97 -8.25
N VAL A 53 15.95 14.88 -9.46
CA VAL A 53 16.60 15.40 -10.67
C VAL A 53 16.09 16.80 -11.06
N ALA A 54 14.94 17.22 -10.55
CA ALA A 54 14.44 18.59 -10.71
C ALA A 54 13.45 18.94 -9.60
N VAL A 55 13.41 20.23 -9.25
CA VAL A 55 12.48 20.82 -8.29
C VAL A 55 11.78 22.00 -8.96
N THR A 56 10.46 22.03 -8.90
CA THR A 56 9.64 23.14 -9.43
C THR A 56 8.75 23.68 -8.34
N ARG A 57 8.87 24.94 -7.98
CA ARG A 57 7.92 25.63 -7.12
C ARG A 57 6.69 26.01 -7.94
N VAL A 58 5.53 25.46 -7.59
CA VAL A 58 4.28 25.65 -8.31
C VAL A 58 3.46 26.78 -7.70
N ALA A 59 3.44 26.86 -6.37
CA ALA A 59 2.77 27.90 -5.61
C ALA A 59 3.48 28.09 -4.27
N ASP A 60 2.94 28.91 -3.38
CA ASP A 60 3.58 29.26 -2.11
C ASP A 60 4.09 28.04 -1.33
N ARG A 61 3.22 27.07 -1.06
CA ARG A 61 3.57 25.84 -0.35
C ARG A 61 3.68 24.61 -1.25
N GLN A 62 3.47 24.75 -2.56
CA GLN A 62 3.44 23.64 -3.50
C GLN A 62 4.77 23.49 -4.24
N VAL A 63 5.39 22.35 -4.07
CA VAL A 63 6.65 21.99 -4.72
C VAL A 63 6.50 20.65 -5.43
N ASP A 64 6.85 20.61 -6.72
CA ASP A 64 6.88 19.38 -7.51
C ASP A 64 8.32 18.89 -7.64
N LEU A 65 8.54 17.66 -7.21
CA LEU A 65 9.79 16.94 -7.39
C LEU A 65 9.72 16.06 -8.63
N SER A 66 10.78 16.09 -9.44
CA SER A 66 11.05 15.04 -10.42
C SER A 66 12.03 14.06 -9.78
N VAL A 67 11.60 12.84 -9.56
CA VAL A 67 12.36 11.82 -8.83
C VAL A 67 12.70 10.68 -9.78
N ARG A 68 13.98 10.43 -10.02
CA ARG A 68 14.43 9.24 -10.72
C ARG A 68 14.51 8.09 -9.72
N SER A 69 13.96 6.92 -10.06
CA SER A 69 13.80 5.78 -9.16
C SER A 69 14.39 4.51 -9.76
N THR A 70 15.20 3.80 -9.00
CA THR A 70 15.70 2.47 -9.36
C THR A 70 14.59 1.42 -9.33
N ALA A 71 13.70 1.49 -8.34
CA ALA A 71 12.55 0.59 -8.23
C ALA A 71 11.57 0.71 -9.42
N LEU A 72 11.64 1.82 -10.14
CA LEU A 72 10.86 2.05 -11.36
C LEU A 72 11.72 1.95 -12.64
N GLY A 73 12.75 1.12 -12.65
CA GLY A 73 13.59 0.88 -13.83
C GLY A 73 14.35 2.12 -14.30
N GLY A 74 14.69 3.05 -13.40
CA GLY A 74 15.38 4.31 -13.74
C GLY A 74 14.47 5.40 -14.29
N ARG A 75 13.16 5.20 -14.32
CA ARG A 75 12.18 6.21 -14.75
C ARG A 75 12.14 7.39 -13.80
N THR A 76 11.86 8.58 -14.35
CA THR A 76 11.60 9.80 -13.57
C THR A 76 10.10 9.96 -13.42
N VAL A 77 9.65 10.04 -12.17
CA VAL A 77 8.25 10.25 -11.80
C VAL A 77 8.09 11.51 -10.97
N LYS A 78 6.86 11.96 -10.77
CA LYS A 78 6.56 13.19 -10.04
C LYS A 78 6.07 12.91 -8.63
N VAL A 79 6.39 13.84 -7.73
CA VAL A 79 5.86 13.88 -6.36
C VAL A 79 5.52 15.33 -6.05
N ARG A 80 4.29 15.62 -5.68
CA ARG A 80 3.91 16.93 -5.17
C ARG A 80 4.00 16.96 -3.65
N LEU A 81 4.61 18.02 -3.14
CA LEU A 81 4.66 18.31 -1.71
C LEU A 81 3.85 19.58 -1.41
N LEU A 82 3.13 19.57 -0.29
CA LEU A 82 2.75 20.80 0.40
C LEU A 82 3.70 20.95 1.58
N THR A 83 4.55 21.97 1.51
CA THR A 83 5.54 22.23 2.56
C THR A 83 4.87 22.88 3.76
N PRO A 84 5.27 22.51 4.99
CA PRO A 84 4.74 23.14 6.20
C PRO A 84 5.25 24.58 6.36
N ASP A 85 4.59 25.35 7.23
CA ASP A 85 5.02 26.69 7.56
C ASP A 85 6.43 26.66 8.21
N GLY A 86 7.30 27.56 7.77
CA GLY A 86 8.69 27.61 8.20
C GLY A 86 9.61 26.56 7.60
N TRP A 87 9.13 25.82 6.57
CA TRP A 87 10.01 24.96 5.80
C TRP A 87 10.95 25.80 4.93
N ASP A 88 12.25 25.52 5.02
CA ASP A 88 13.30 26.24 4.29
C ASP A 88 14.04 25.29 3.33
N PRO A 89 14.01 25.54 2.00
CA PRO A 89 14.71 24.72 1.03
C PRO A 89 16.23 24.81 1.13
N SER A 90 16.77 25.82 1.82
CA SER A 90 18.21 25.99 2.02
C SER A 90 18.74 25.21 3.23
N ASP A 91 17.88 24.82 4.17
CA ASP A 91 18.25 24.00 5.33
C ASP A 91 18.37 22.51 4.92
N ARG A 92 19.51 22.17 4.32
CA ARG A 92 19.79 20.79 3.84
C ARG A 92 19.89 19.74 4.96
N HIS A 93 19.96 20.16 6.21
CA HIS A 93 20.05 19.25 7.35
C HIS A 93 18.76 19.23 8.16
N HIS A 94 17.76 19.97 7.77
CA HIS A 94 16.43 20.10 8.37
C HIS A 94 16.44 19.81 9.88
N ARG A 95 16.87 20.80 10.68
CA ARG A 95 16.88 20.68 12.14
C ARG A 95 15.50 20.35 12.71
N ARG A 96 14.46 20.71 11.99
CA ARG A 96 13.08 20.37 12.28
C ARG A 96 12.60 19.27 11.34
N HIS A 97 12.07 18.19 11.91
CA HIS A 97 11.38 17.14 11.18
C HIS A 97 9.88 17.30 11.36
N TRP A 98 9.14 17.39 10.23
CA TRP A 98 7.70 17.56 10.24
C TRP A 98 6.97 16.22 10.17
N PRO A 99 5.80 16.10 10.86
CA PRO A 99 4.91 14.97 10.64
C PRO A 99 4.45 14.97 9.17
N THR A 100 4.17 13.79 8.62
CA THR A 100 3.82 13.65 7.21
C THR A 100 2.46 13.03 7.01
N LEU A 101 1.68 13.60 6.09
CA LEU A 101 0.45 13.02 5.55
C LEU A 101 0.72 12.59 4.11
N TRP A 102 0.59 11.30 3.85
CA TRP A 102 0.67 10.75 2.49
C TRP A 102 -0.75 10.68 1.92
N LEU A 103 -0.99 11.37 0.78
CA LEU A 103 -2.27 11.38 0.06
C LEU A 103 -2.11 10.65 -1.27
N LEU A 104 -2.71 9.48 -1.36
CA LEU A 104 -2.61 8.58 -2.50
C LEU A 104 -3.77 8.80 -3.46
N HIS A 105 -3.48 9.05 -4.74
CA HIS A 105 -4.50 9.26 -5.77
C HIS A 105 -5.18 7.96 -6.21
N GLY A 106 -6.32 8.08 -6.87
CA GLY A 106 -7.03 6.94 -7.47
C GLY A 106 -6.48 6.56 -8.85
N CYS A 107 -7.01 5.46 -9.41
CA CYS A 107 -6.76 5.09 -10.79
C CYS A 107 -7.05 6.27 -11.73
N CYS A 108 -6.27 6.34 -12.80
CA CYS A 108 -6.42 7.32 -13.88
C CYS A 108 -6.13 8.79 -13.45
N GLY A 109 -5.71 9.01 -12.21
CA GLY A 109 -5.20 10.25 -11.69
C GLY A 109 -3.67 10.29 -11.66
N ASP A 110 -3.14 11.35 -11.08
CA ASP A 110 -1.72 11.58 -10.92
C ASP A 110 -1.39 12.32 -9.61
N TYR A 111 -0.12 12.66 -9.40
CA TYR A 111 0.40 13.39 -8.24
C TYR A 111 -0.25 14.76 -8.01
N THR A 112 -0.93 15.34 -9.01
CA THR A 112 -1.59 16.66 -8.92
C THR A 112 -3.03 16.56 -8.45
N SER A 113 -3.65 15.40 -8.56
CA SER A 113 -5.09 15.18 -8.46
C SER A 113 -5.69 15.77 -7.18
N TRP A 114 -5.08 15.56 -6.03
CA TRP A 114 -5.56 16.09 -4.76
C TRP A 114 -5.61 17.62 -4.73
N THR A 115 -4.58 18.30 -5.25
CA THR A 115 -4.54 19.77 -5.27
C THR A 115 -5.39 20.39 -6.37
N ALA A 116 -5.63 19.66 -7.45
CA ALA A 116 -6.46 20.10 -8.57
C ALA A 116 -7.96 19.98 -8.27
N MET A 117 -8.34 18.95 -7.50
CA MET A 117 -9.73 18.57 -7.31
C MET A 117 -10.28 18.86 -5.92
N THR A 118 -9.44 19.35 -4.99
CA THR A 118 -9.82 19.66 -3.61
C THR A 118 -9.15 20.93 -3.11
N ASP A 119 -9.56 21.38 -1.94
CA ASP A 119 -8.98 22.53 -1.25
C ASP A 119 -7.76 22.19 -0.37
N VAL A 120 -7.22 20.98 -0.46
CA VAL A 120 -6.15 20.46 0.42
C VAL A 120 -4.97 21.42 0.57
N ALA A 121 -4.61 22.15 -0.50
CA ALA A 121 -3.52 23.13 -0.48
C ALA A 121 -3.82 24.36 0.40
N ARG A 122 -5.09 24.63 0.68
CA ARG A 122 -5.57 25.76 1.49
C ARG A 122 -6.06 25.35 2.88
N THR A 123 -6.00 24.07 3.21
CA THR A 123 -6.47 23.53 4.48
C THR A 123 -5.52 23.95 5.62
N ASP A 124 -5.97 24.86 6.48
CA ASP A 124 -5.14 25.46 7.54
C ASP A 124 -4.59 24.42 8.54
N SER A 125 -5.37 23.41 8.87
CA SER A 125 -4.93 22.34 9.78
C SER A 125 -3.73 21.50 9.27
N LEU A 126 -3.36 21.66 7.99
CA LEU A 126 -2.20 21.02 7.37
C LEU A 126 -0.97 21.96 7.26
N ARG A 127 -0.99 23.15 7.88
CA ARG A 127 0.14 24.08 7.81
C ARG A 127 1.39 23.59 8.56
N ASP A 128 1.23 22.75 9.57
CA ASP A 128 2.35 22.12 10.30
C ASP A 128 2.67 20.70 9.82
N VAL A 129 2.14 20.29 8.68
CA VAL A 129 2.29 18.94 8.13
C VAL A 129 2.93 19.01 6.75
N LEU A 130 3.93 18.17 6.51
CA LEU A 130 4.45 17.92 5.17
C LEU A 130 3.50 16.94 4.47
N VAL A 131 2.74 17.42 3.49
CA VAL A 131 1.84 16.57 2.70
C VAL A 131 2.57 16.02 1.50
N VAL A 132 2.51 14.72 1.30
CA VAL A 132 3.22 14.00 0.22
C VAL A 132 2.19 13.36 -0.70
N MET A 133 2.18 13.79 -1.95
CA MET A 133 1.28 13.28 -3.01
C MET A 133 2.14 12.67 -4.12
N PRO A 134 2.48 11.39 -4.02
CA PRO A 134 3.32 10.73 -4.99
C PRO A 134 2.55 10.26 -6.21
N GLU A 135 3.22 10.21 -7.36
CA GLU A 135 2.78 9.46 -8.53
C GLU A 135 2.78 7.96 -8.24
N ALA A 136 1.76 7.25 -8.71
CA ALA A 136 1.65 5.79 -8.62
C ALA A 136 1.36 5.15 -9.98
N GLY A 137 1.58 5.89 -11.07
CA GLY A 137 1.20 5.50 -12.41
C GLY A 137 -0.31 5.48 -12.62
N TRP A 138 -0.70 5.38 -13.88
CA TRP A 138 -2.11 5.29 -14.25
C TRP A 138 -2.84 4.16 -13.50
N ASN A 139 -2.14 3.02 -13.31
CA ASN A 139 -2.72 1.79 -12.80
C ASN A 139 -1.70 0.96 -12.01
N GLY A 140 -0.88 1.62 -11.16
CA GLY A 140 0.21 0.94 -10.46
C GLY A 140 -0.22 0.19 -9.19
N TRP A 141 -1.45 0.45 -8.70
CA TRP A 141 -2.06 -0.22 -7.54
C TRP A 141 -1.19 -0.25 -6.28
N TYR A 142 -0.26 0.72 -6.18
CA TYR A 142 0.59 0.84 -5.00
C TYR A 142 1.29 -0.47 -4.64
N SER A 143 1.71 -1.23 -5.66
CA SER A 143 2.28 -2.58 -5.52
C SER A 143 3.57 -2.72 -6.31
N ASP A 144 4.45 -3.56 -5.82
CA ASP A 144 5.49 -4.14 -6.64
C ASP A 144 4.85 -5.21 -7.51
N TRP A 145 4.94 -5.07 -8.82
CA TRP A 145 4.25 -5.96 -9.74
C TRP A 145 4.88 -7.34 -9.77
N TRP A 146 4.04 -8.36 -9.80
CA TRP A 146 4.47 -9.75 -9.88
C TRP A 146 5.17 -10.09 -11.19
N ASN A 147 4.79 -9.48 -12.32
CA ASN A 147 5.40 -9.64 -13.65
C ASN A 147 5.63 -11.10 -14.03
N HIS A 148 4.61 -11.95 -13.93
CA HIS A 148 4.67 -13.39 -14.21
C HIS A 148 5.69 -14.17 -13.34
N GLY A 149 6.03 -13.65 -12.17
CA GLY A 149 7.00 -14.22 -11.24
C GLY A 149 8.42 -13.67 -11.38
N GLU A 150 8.67 -12.81 -12.36
CA GLU A 150 9.99 -12.20 -12.56
C GLU A 150 10.25 -11.02 -11.61
N GLY A 151 9.16 -10.37 -11.11
CA GLY A 151 9.26 -9.14 -10.32
C GLY A 151 9.83 -7.97 -11.14
N GLY A 152 10.61 -7.13 -10.51
CA GLY A 152 11.23 -5.97 -11.15
C GLY A 152 10.31 -4.76 -11.27
N ASP A 153 10.53 -3.91 -12.28
CA ASP A 153 9.74 -2.71 -12.47
C ASP A 153 8.39 -2.97 -13.18
N PRO A 154 7.33 -2.20 -12.82
CA PRO A 154 7.32 -1.16 -11.80
C PRO A 154 7.17 -1.73 -10.38
N ALA A 155 8.02 -1.27 -9.46
CA ALA A 155 7.94 -1.62 -8.05
C ALA A 155 7.48 -0.38 -7.24
N TRP A 156 6.19 -0.04 -7.34
CA TRP A 156 5.64 1.18 -6.74
C TRP A 156 5.65 1.16 -5.21
N GLU A 157 5.41 0.00 -4.59
CA GLU A 157 5.49 -0.13 -3.13
C GLU A 157 6.91 0.15 -2.63
N THR A 158 7.92 -0.44 -3.26
CA THR A 158 9.34 -0.20 -2.97
C THR A 158 9.71 1.27 -3.21
N PHE A 159 9.26 1.86 -4.33
CA PHE A 159 9.49 3.29 -4.60
C PHE A 159 8.97 4.15 -3.45
N HIS A 160 7.71 3.99 -3.05
CA HIS A 160 7.09 4.84 -2.04
C HIS A 160 7.65 4.59 -0.64
N THR A 161 7.68 3.32 -0.22
CA THR A 161 7.92 2.97 1.19
C THR A 161 9.40 2.87 1.54
N VAL A 162 10.27 2.72 0.55
CA VAL A 162 11.71 2.62 0.75
C VAL A 162 12.43 3.83 0.15
N GLU A 163 12.36 4.02 -1.16
CA GLU A 163 13.17 5.01 -1.85
C GLU A 163 12.72 6.44 -1.56
N LEU A 164 11.46 6.77 -1.88
CA LEU A 164 10.90 8.11 -1.67
C LEU A 164 10.88 8.49 -0.20
N ARG A 165 10.47 7.56 0.67
CA ARG A 165 10.46 7.79 2.11
C ARG A 165 11.84 8.21 2.62
N ARG A 166 12.89 7.45 2.30
CA ARG A 166 14.26 7.76 2.72
C ARG A 166 14.78 9.09 2.15
N LEU A 167 14.44 9.37 0.90
CA LEU A 167 14.79 10.62 0.24
C LEU A 167 14.15 11.81 0.98
N LEU A 168 12.86 11.73 1.30
CA LEU A 168 12.14 12.80 2.00
C LEU A 168 12.64 12.98 3.44
N GLU A 169 12.97 11.90 4.13
CA GLU A 169 13.56 11.93 5.49
C GLU A 169 14.94 12.58 5.50
N ARG A 170 15.76 12.29 4.50
CA ARG A 170 17.14 12.79 4.41
C ARG A 170 17.20 14.25 3.95
N ASP A 171 16.41 14.62 2.94
CA ASP A 171 16.63 15.85 2.18
C ASP A 171 15.47 16.85 2.26
N TRP A 172 14.30 16.46 2.82
CA TRP A 172 13.07 17.26 2.79
C TRP A 172 12.44 17.47 4.15
N GLY A 173 13.10 17.06 5.23
CA GLY A 173 12.65 17.25 6.60
C GLY A 173 11.44 16.39 6.98
N ALA A 174 11.15 15.31 6.26
CA ALA A 174 10.10 14.38 6.65
C ALA A 174 10.47 13.66 7.96
N GLY A 175 9.57 13.69 8.93
CA GLY A 175 9.73 12.96 10.19
C GLY A 175 9.20 11.52 10.13
N ASP A 176 9.35 10.81 11.23
CA ASP A 176 8.90 9.43 11.41
C ASP A 176 7.42 9.32 11.83
N ASN A 177 6.78 10.44 12.19
CA ASN A 177 5.35 10.50 12.43
C ASN A 177 4.61 10.59 11.11
N ARG A 178 4.03 9.50 10.65
CA ARG A 178 3.37 9.40 9.34
C ARG A 178 1.96 8.87 9.47
N VAL A 179 1.07 9.41 8.65
CA VAL A 179 -0.26 8.84 8.37
C VAL A 179 -0.46 8.75 6.86
N VAL A 180 -1.35 7.90 6.44
CA VAL A 180 -1.66 7.70 5.03
C VAL A 180 -3.16 7.75 4.80
N ALA A 181 -3.57 8.43 3.74
CA ALA A 181 -4.94 8.46 3.27
C ALA A 181 -4.96 8.33 1.75
N GLY A 182 -6.06 7.86 1.20
CA GLY A 182 -6.20 7.76 -0.24
C GLY A 182 -7.61 7.44 -0.67
N LEU A 183 -7.87 7.63 -1.95
CA LEU A 183 -9.16 7.38 -2.57
C LEU A 183 -9.08 6.24 -3.59
N SER A 184 -10.15 5.47 -3.76
CA SER A 184 -10.23 4.43 -4.80
C SER A 184 -9.03 3.47 -4.76
N MET A 185 -8.25 3.35 -5.84
CA MET A 185 -6.95 2.65 -5.89
C MET A 185 -6.02 3.11 -4.75
N GLY A 186 -5.95 4.44 -4.49
CA GLY A 186 -5.15 5.00 -3.39
C GLY A 186 -5.68 4.65 -2.01
N GLY A 187 -6.98 4.43 -1.86
CA GLY A 187 -7.60 3.94 -0.61
C GLY A 187 -7.16 2.49 -0.30
N GLN A 188 -7.13 1.64 -1.33
CA GLN A 188 -6.54 0.31 -1.22
C GLN A 188 -5.05 0.41 -0.86
N GLY A 189 -4.29 1.27 -1.56
CA GLY A 189 -2.88 1.51 -1.29
C GLY A 189 -2.62 1.98 0.14
N ALA A 190 -3.43 2.89 0.68
CA ALA A 190 -3.30 3.40 2.04
C ALA A 190 -3.47 2.29 3.09
N LEU A 191 -4.49 1.47 2.95
CA LEU A 191 -4.75 0.33 3.84
C LEU A 191 -3.67 -0.75 3.70
N SER A 192 -3.29 -1.07 2.46
CA SER A 192 -2.25 -2.05 2.17
C SER A 192 -0.90 -1.63 2.75
N TYR A 193 -0.46 -0.40 2.53
CA TYR A 193 0.81 0.09 3.07
C TYR A 193 0.83 0.07 4.60
N ALA A 194 -0.25 0.54 5.24
CA ALA A 194 -0.34 0.51 6.70
C ALA A 194 -0.29 -0.92 7.27
N ALA A 195 -0.88 -1.88 6.55
CA ALA A 195 -0.88 -3.28 6.97
C ALA A 195 0.43 -4.02 6.65
N ARG A 196 1.03 -3.75 5.48
CA ARG A 196 2.23 -4.45 5.01
C ARG A 196 3.51 -3.93 5.64
N HIS A 197 3.52 -2.65 6.07
CA HIS A 197 4.64 -2.00 6.75
C HIS A 197 4.28 -1.59 8.19
N PRO A 198 4.11 -2.56 9.12
CA PRO A 198 3.71 -2.26 10.49
C PRO A 198 4.65 -1.26 11.16
N GLY A 199 4.09 -0.23 11.78
CA GLY A 199 4.85 0.84 12.43
C GLY A 199 5.25 1.99 11.50
N MET A 200 5.14 1.86 10.18
CA MET A 200 5.45 2.94 9.25
C MET A 200 4.39 4.06 9.31
N PHE A 201 3.13 3.70 9.43
CA PHE A 201 2.01 4.65 9.51
C PHE A 201 1.26 4.50 10.83
N ARG A 202 0.92 5.62 11.46
CA ARG A 202 0.23 5.69 12.76
C ARG A 202 -1.30 5.68 12.62
N ALA A 203 -1.83 5.95 11.43
CA ALA A 203 -3.24 5.85 11.08
C ALA A 203 -3.37 5.71 9.56
N ALA A 204 -4.50 5.15 9.12
CA ALA A 204 -4.86 5.03 7.72
C ALA A 204 -6.30 5.48 7.47
N ALA A 205 -6.55 6.13 6.32
CA ALA A 205 -7.88 6.48 5.86
C ALA A 205 -8.08 6.05 4.41
N ALA A 206 -9.24 5.48 4.11
CA ALA A 206 -9.61 5.07 2.76
C ALA A 206 -10.99 5.63 2.40
N TYR A 207 -11.04 6.37 1.29
CA TYR A 207 -12.26 6.95 0.75
C TYR A 207 -12.64 6.18 -0.51
N SER A 208 -13.77 5.49 -0.48
CA SER A 208 -14.22 4.61 -1.59
C SER A 208 -13.10 3.68 -2.08
N GLY A 209 -12.30 3.13 -1.16
CA GLY A 209 -11.17 2.27 -1.49
C GLY A 209 -11.58 0.85 -1.86
N SER A 210 -10.82 0.16 -2.72
CA SER A 210 -10.98 -1.27 -2.96
C SER A 210 -10.47 -2.05 -1.74
N ALA A 211 -11.35 -2.30 -0.77
CA ALA A 211 -11.00 -2.82 0.55
C ALA A 211 -11.01 -4.36 0.62
N HIS A 212 -11.60 -5.03 -0.36
CA HIS A 212 -11.67 -6.49 -0.48
C HIS A 212 -11.83 -6.94 -1.93
N PRO A 213 -10.80 -6.80 -2.77
CA PRO A 213 -10.83 -7.21 -4.19
C PRO A 213 -11.19 -8.69 -4.41
N LEU A 214 -11.03 -9.53 -3.41
CA LEU A 214 -11.40 -10.95 -3.44
C LEU A 214 -12.77 -11.25 -2.82
N LEU A 215 -13.64 -10.25 -2.64
CA LEU A 215 -14.96 -10.42 -2.01
C LEU A 215 -15.82 -11.44 -2.78
N ASN A 216 -15.85 -11.33 -4.10
CA ASN A 216 -16.53 -12.24 -5.02
C ASN A 216 -15.96 -12.07 -6.44
N ASP A 217 -16.46 -12.89 -7.39
CA ASP A 217 -15.95 -12.87 -8.76
C ASP A 217 -16.21 -11.53 -9.47
N GLU A 218 -17.33 -10.83 -9.18
CA GLU A 218 -17.61 -9.51 -9.74
C GLU A 218 -16.56 -8.51 -9.31
N SER A 219 -16.25 -8.43 -7.99
CA SER A 219 -15.22 -7.55 -7.44
C SER A 219 -13.85 -7.88 -8.02
N THR A 220 -13.48 -9.16 -8.08
CA THR A 220 -12.20 -9.61 -8.62
C THR A 220 -12.06 -9.26 -10.11
N ASN A 221 -13.10 -9.54 -10.92
CA ASN A 221 -13.10 -9.23 -12.36
C ASN A 221 -13.06 -7.71 -12.61
N ARG A 222 -13.67 -6.91 -11.76
CA ARG A 222 -13.61 -5.45 -11.83
C ARG A 222 -12.17 -4.96 -11.63
N ILE A 223 -11.43 -5.52 -10.67
CA ILE A 223 -10.02 -5.17 -10.45
C ILE A 223 -9.15 -5.63 -11.62
N LEU A 224 -9.36 -6.83 -12.14
CA LEU A 224 -8.68 -7.29 -13.36
C LEU A 224 -8.97 -6.35 -14.55
N GLY A 225 -10.21 -5.84 -14.67
CA GLY A 225 -10.56 -4.85 -15.67
C GLY A 225 -9.76 -3.53 -15.53
N PHE A 226 -9.50 -3.08 -14.31
CA PHE A 226 -8.59 -1.94 -14.09
C PHE A 226 -7.15 -2.28 -14.46
N PHE A 227 -6.66 -3.47 -14.10
CA PHE A 227 -5.31 -3.92 -14.47
C PHE A 227 -5.11 -3.98 -15.98
N ALA A 228 -6.15 -4.35 -16.73
CA ALA A 228 -6.15 -4.36 -18.20
C ALA A 228 -6.28 -2.96 -18.82
N GLY A 229 -6.42 -1.92 -18.02
CA GLY A 229 -6.53 -0.54 -18.50
C GLY A 229 -5.34 -0.17 -19.39
N GLN A 230 -5.61 0.58 -20.47
CA GLN A 230 -4.62 0.99 -21.47
C GLN A 230 -3.96 -0.17 -22.26
N GLY A 231 -4.54 -1.36 -22.23
CA GLY A 231 -4.00 -2.51 -22.96
C GLY A 231 -2.90 -3.27 -22.23
N ASP A 232 -2.71 -2.99 -20.94
CA ASP A 232 -1.78 -3.75 -20.09
C ASP A 232 -2.26 -5.19 -19.90
N ASP A 233 -1.33 -6.11 -19.71
CA ASP A 233 -1.63 -7.46 -19.29
C ASP A 233 -2.04 -7.47 -17.80
N PRO A 234 -3.32 -7.79 -17.48
CA PRO A 234 -3.82 -7.71 -16.11
C PRO A 234 -3.13 -8.67 -15.15
N LEU A 235 -2.50 -9.72 -15.66
CA LEU A 235 -1.82 -10.71 -14.81
C LEU A 235 -0.43 -10.26 -14.35
N ARG A 236 0.08 -9.14 -14.87
CA ARG A 236 1.37 -8.61 -14.41
C ARG A 236 1.32 -8.05 -12.99
N VAL A 237 0.19 -7.49 -12.56
CA VAL A 237 0.10 -6.79 -11.27
C VAL A 237 0.19 -7.78 -10.11
N TRP A 238 -0.79 -8.69 -9.98
CA TRP A 238 -0.84 -9.68 -8.90
C TRP A 238 -0.99 -11.12 -9.37
N GLY A 239 -0.88 -11.39 -10.67
CA GLY A 239 -1.07 -12.70 -11.27
C GLY A 239 -2.54 -13.10 -11.39
N ASP A 240 -2.77 -14.37 -11.74
CA ASP A 240 -4.11 -14.95 -11.80
C ASP A 240 -4.71 -15.07 -10.37
N PRO A 241 -5.96 -14.63 -10.14
CA PRO A 241 -6.55 -14.58 -8.80
C PRO A 241 -6.77 -15.97 -8.16
N VAL A 242 -6.77 -17.04 -8.93
CA VAL A 242 -6.87 -18.41 -8.43
C VAL A 242 -5.47 -18.99 -8.21
N ALA A 243 -4.61 -18.98 -9.24
CA ALA A 243 -3.27 -19.54 -9.19
C ALA A 243 -2.34 -18.77 -8.26
N GLN A 244 -2.40 -17.45 -8.28
CA GLN A 244 -1.62 -16.55 -7.41
C GLN A 244 -2.45 -15.98 -6.24
N ARG A 245 -3.43 -16.72 -5.75
CA ARG A 245 -4.34 -16.26 -4.69
C ARG A 245 -3.61 -15.70 -3.45
N ARG A 246 -2.46 -16.23 -3.10
CA ARG A 246 -1.67 -15.72 -1.96
C ARG A 246 -1.12 -14.31 -2.22
N ILE A 247 -0.76 -14.00 -3.47
CA ILE A 247 -0.31 -12.66 -3.85
C ILE A 247 -1.48 -11.69 -3.71
N TRP A 248 -2.65 -12.02 -4.28
CA TRP A 248 -3.88 -11.25 -4.13
C TRP A 248 -4.21 -10.99 -2.65
N GLN A 249 -4.21 -12.04 -1.82
CA GLN A 249 -4.46 -11.92 -0.37
C GLN A 249 -3.44 -11.04 0.35
N SER A 250 -2.20 -10.99 -0.13
CA SER A 250 -1.15 -10.16 0.48
C SER A 250 -1.30 -8.67 0.15
N HIS A 251 -2.16 -8.31 -0.81
CA HIS A 251 -2.51 -6.94 -1.17
C HIS A 251 -3.97 -6.58 -0.87
N ASP A 252 -4.75 -7.51 -0.34
CA ASP A 252 -6.16 -7.35 0.00
C ASP A 252 -6.31 -6.89 1.45
N PRO A 253 -6.77 -5.66 1.73
CA PRO A 253 -6.90 -5.13 3.09
C PRO A 253 -7.75 -6.00 4.03
N PHE A 254 -8.80 -6.67 3.51
CA PHE A 254 -9.61 -7.60 4.29
C PHE A 254 -8.77 -8.75 4.86
N HIS A 255 -7.94 -9.38 4.03
CA HIS A 255 -7.04 -10.46 4.46
C HIS A 255 -5.92 -9.94 5.38
N LEU A 256 -5.60 -8.65 5.31
CA LEU A 256 -4.59 -7.99 6.13
C LEU A 256 -5.16 -7.34 7.40
N ALA A 257 -6.47 -7.41 7.67
CA ALA A 257 -7.16 -6.69 8.73
C ALA A 257 -6.51 -6.86 10.11
N ARG A 258 -5.99 -8.05 10.44
CA ARG A 258 -5.29 -8.30 11.70
C ARG A 258 -4.08 -7.37 11.90
N ARG A 259 -3.41 -6.95 10.83
CA ARG A 259 -2.24 -6.05 10.89
C ARG A 259 -2.64 -4.59 11.07
N LEU A 260 -3.89 -4.23 10.75
CA LEU A 260 -4.46 -2.89 10.93
C LEU A 260 -5.04 -2.65 12.33
N LYS A 261 -5.23 -3.69 13.14
CA LYS A 261 -5.99 -3.61 14.41
C LYS A 261 -5.41 -2.66 15.47
N SER A 262 -4.13 -2.31 15.36
CA SER A 262 -3.40 -1.51 16.36
C SER A 262 -3.35 -0.01 16.05
N ILE A 263 -3.81 0.40 14.88
CA ILE A 263 -3.83 1.79 14.45
C ILE A 263 -5.26 2.28 14.22
N PRO A 264 -5.52 3.59 14.32
CA PRO A 264 -6.77 4.18 13.87
C PRO A 264 -6.97 3.97 12.36
N VAL A 265 -8.18 3.53 11.98
CA VAL A 265 -8.59 3.33 10.58
C VAL A 265 -9.89 4.08 10.33
N TYR A 266 -9.94 4.83 9.24
CA TYR A 266 -11.14 5.51 8.74
C TYR A 266 -11.54 4.90 7.40
N LEU A 267 -12.81 4.51 7.27
CA LEU A 267 -13.38 3.95 6.04
C LEU A 267 -14.62 4.75 5.65
N SER A 268 -14.69 5.24 4.45
CA SER A 268 -15.90 5.89 3.92
C SER A 268 -16.24 5.43 2.52
N CYS A 269 -17.53 5.36 2.22
CA CYS A 269 -18.04 4.97 0.91
C CYS A 269 -19.52 5.33 0.78
N GLY A 270 -19.95 5.75 -0.41
CA GLY A 270 -21.35 5.85 -0.79
C GLY A 270 -21.93 4.51 -1.20
N ASP A 271 -23.23 4.44 -1.44
CA ASP A 271 -23.91 3.22 -1.89
C ASP A 271 -24.02 3.11 -3.43
N GLY A 272 -23.51 4.10 -4.14
CA GLY A 272 -23.54 4.17 -5.60
C GLY A 272 -24.83 4.74 -6.20
N THR A 273 -25.83 5.08 -5.37
CA THR A 273 -27.03 5.82 -5.82
C THR A 273 -26.77 7.32 -5.84
N THR A 274 -27.62 8.08 -6.54
CA THR A 274 -27.49 9.54 -6.62
C THR A 274 -27.58 10.16 -5.22
N GLY A 275 -26.56 10.88 -4.83
CA GLY A 275 -26.50 11.58 -3.55
C GLY A 275 -26.49 13.11 -3.70
N PRO A 276 -26.37 13.84 -2.57
CA PRO A 276 -26.52 15.28 -2.55
C PRO A 276 -25.40 16.07 -3.26
N LEU A 277 -24.27 15.43 -3.55
CA LEU A 277 -23.12 16.04 -4.25
C LEU A 277 -23.03 15.59 -5.71
N ASP A 278 -23.99 14.81 -6.19
CA ASP A 278 -24.02 14.28 -7.55
C ASP A 278 -24.92 15.10 -8.48
N ALA A 279 -24.66 15.03 -9.77
CA ALA A 279 -25.64 15.45 -10.76
C ALA A 279 -26.89 14.53 -10.70
N PRO A 280 -28.09 15.07 -10.92
CA PRO A 280 -29.32 14.28 -10.86
C PRO A 280 -29.26 13.04 -11.75
N GLY A 281 -29.63 11.88 -11.21
CA GLY A 281 -29.64 10.60 -11.92
C GLY A 281 -28.29 9.89 -12.06
N SER A 282 -27.22 10.46 -11.51
CA SER A 282 -25.91 9.79 -11.49
C SER A 282 -25.95 8.52 -10.65
N THR A 283 -25.35 7.44 -11.13
CA THR A 283 -25.18 6.19 -10.38
C THR A 283 -23.77 5.64 -10.60
N SER A 284 -23.29 4.82 -9.65
CA SER A 284 -21.97 4.20 -9.74
C SER A 284 -21.98 2.76 -9.23
N ALA A 285 -22.00 1.81 -10.15
CA ALA A 285 -21.84 0.39 -9.80
C ALA A 285 -20.49 0.09 -9.13
N LEU A 286 -19.46 0.88 -9.45
CA LEU A 286 -18.15 0.80 -8.79
C LEU A 286 -18.24 1.18 -7.30
N GLU A 287 -18.90 2.30 -6.98
CA GLU A 287 -19.07 2.75 -5.60
C GLU A 287 -19.89 1.74 -4.80
N ALA A 288 -20.97 1.22 -5.38
CA ALA A 288 -21.79 0.18 -4.75
C ALA A 288 -20.98 -1.10 -4.43
N ASP A 289 -20.07 -1.50 -5.33
CA ASP A 289 -19.19 -2.63 -5.09
C ASP A 289 -18.16 -2.32 -3.99
N PHE A 290 -17.51 -1.16 -4.06
CA PHE A 290 -16.56 -0.75 -3.03
C PHE A 290 -17.23 -0.55 -1.67
N ASN A 291 -18.50 -0.14 -1.63
CA ASN A 291 -19.28 -0.09 -0.39
C ASN A 291 -19.37 -1.48 0.27
N ARG A 292 -19.76 -2.51 -0.48
CA ARG A 292 -19.79 -3.89 0.00
C ARG A 292 -18.42 -4.36 0.53
N GLN A 293 -17.36 -4.04 -0.20
CA GLN A 293 -15.99 -4.37 0.20
C GLN A 293 -15.58 -3.68 1.52
N ASN A 294 -15.89 -2.38 1.67
CA ASN A 294 -15.58 -1.62 2.86
C ASN A 294 -16.40 -2.07 4.07
N GLN A 295 -17.67 -2.43 3.89
CA GLN A 295 -18.50 -3.03 4.95
C GLN A 295 -17.91 -4.38 5.39
N ALA A 296 -17.47 -5.22 4.46
CA ALA A 296 -16.82 -6.49 4.77
C ALA A 296 -15.52 -6.28 5.58
N LEU A 297 -14.68 -5.33 5.16
CA LEU A 297 -13.46 -4.97 5.91
C LEU A 297 -13.80 -4.43 7.31
N ALA A 298 -14.79 -3.56 7.45
CA ALA A 298 -15.20 -3.02 8.75
C ALA A 298 -15.65 -4.14 9.71
N ALA A 299 -16.42 -5.11 9.21
CA ALA A 299 -16.83 -6.28 9.97
C ALA A 299 -15.61 -7.15 10.37
N GLU A 300 -14.68 -7.35 9.47
CA GLU A 300 -13.45 -8.12 9.73
C GLU A 300 -12.54 -7.41 10.75
N LEU A 301 -12.35 -6.09 10.63
CA LEU A 301 -11.60 -5.30 11.62
C LEU A 301 -12.22 -5.45 13.02
N LYS A 302 -13.54 -5.39 13.14
CA LYS A 302 -14.24 -5.65 14.40
C LYS A 302 -13.98 -7.08 14.89
N ARG A 303 -14.06 -8.07 14.01
CA ARG A 303 -13.84 -9.49 14.34
C ARG A 303 -12.42 -9.76 14.86
N VAL A 304 -11.40 -9.10 14.30
CA VAL A 304 -10.01 -9.24 14.76
C VAL A 304 -9.65 -8.38 15.97
N GLY A 305 -10.61 -7.61 16.50
CA GLY A 305 -10.46 -6.82 17.70
C GLY A 305 -9.82 -5.45 17.50
N ALA A 306 -9.97 -4.83 16.33
CA ALA A 306 -9.57 -3.45 16.11
C ALA A 306 -10.43 -2.50 16.96
N ARG A 307 -9.79 -1.58 17.70
CA ARG A 307 -10.46 -0.71 18.68
C ARG A 307 -10.77 0.69 18.17
N HIS A 308 -10.08 1.12 17.11
CA HIS A 308 -10.13 2.50 16.62
C HIS A 308 -10.50 2.50 15.13
N VAL A 309 -11.70 2.02 14.82
CA VAL A 309 -12.27 2.02 13.48
C VAL A 309 -13.41 3.02 13.45
N THR A 310 -13.28 4.00 12.56
CA THR A 310 -14.34 4.96 12.24
C THR A 310 -14.86 4.64 10.85
N THR A 311 -16.17 4.49 10.71
CA THR A 311 -16.81 4.26 9.42
C THR A 311 -17.78 5.37 9.11
N ASN A 312 -17.81 5.85 7.88
CA ASN A 312 -18.81 6.74 7.34
C ASN A 312 -19.36 6.15 6.03
N PHE A 313 -20.29 5.21 6.16
CA PHE A 313 -21.05 4.69 5.01
C PHE A 313 -22.30 5.58 4.86
N TYR A 314 -22.16 6.62 4.05
CA TYR A 314 -23.06 7.77 4.03
C TYR A 314 -24.33 7.57 3.19
N GLY A 315 -24.59 6.34 2.67
CA GLY A 315 -25.75 6.04 1.83
C GLY A 315 -25.61 6.64 0.43
N PRO A 316 -26.58 7.40 -0.06
CA PRO A 316 -26.54 7.97 -1.41
C PRO A 316 -25.29 8.78 -1.68
N GLY A 317 -24.59 8.41 -2.76
CA GLY A 317 -23.37 9.05 -3.24
C GLY A 317 -22.60 8.16 -4.19
N THR A 318 -21.99 8.78 -5.21
CA THR A 318 -21.26 8.11 -6.26
C THR A 318 -19.74 8.19 -6.06
N HIS A 319 -18.97 7.61 -6.98
CA HIS A 319 -17.51 7.57 -6.95
C HIS A 319 -16.93 8.90 -7.43
N GLY A 320 -16.85 9.92 -6.56
CA GLY A 320 -16.58 11.29 -6.97
C GLY A 320 -15.80 12.15 -5.99
N TRP A 321 -15.07 13.13 -6.55
CA TRP A 321 -14.16 14.01 -5.80
C TRP A 321 -14.82 14.81 -4.70
N ALA A 322 -16.05 15.28 -4.90
CA ALA A 322 -16.77 16.08 -3.90
C ALA A 322 -16.99 15.28 -2.60
N TYR A 323 -17.22 13.97 -2.71
CA TYR A 323 -17.30 13.08 -1.55
C TYR A 323 -15.93 12.87 -0.92
N TRP A 324 -14.88 12.64 -1.71
CA TRP A 324 -13.53 12.40 -1.19
C TRP A 324 -12.94 13.62 -0.49
N GLU A 325 -13.18 14.82 -0.98
CA GLU A 325 -12.84 16.07 -0.30
C GLU A 325 -13.54 16.17 1.06
N ARG A 326 -14.85 15.95 1.11
CA ARG A 326 -15.62 15.91 2.35
C ARG A 326 -15.06 14.88 3.33
N GLU A 327 -14.74 13.69 2.86
CA GLU A 327 -14.24 12.61 3.70
C GLU A 327 -12.78 12.83 4.15
N LEU A 328 -11.97 13.52 3.33
CA LEU A 328 -10.66 14.00 3.77
C LEU A 328 -10.83 14.90 5.00
N HIS A 329 -11.67 15.93 4.91
CA HIS A 329 -11.93 16.84 6.03
C HIS A 329 -12.48 16.12 7.25
N ALA A 330 -13.41 15.18 7.07
CA ALA A 330 -14.00 14.41 8.16
C ALA A 330 -12.97 13.51 8.88
N SER A 331 -11.96 13.02 8.18
CA SER A 331 -10.93 12.14 8.74
C SER A 331 -9.72 12.89 9.31
N LEU A 332 -9.49 14.16 8.91
CA LEU A 332 -8.35 14.97 9.39
C LEU A 332 -8.22 14.99 10.92
N PRO A 333 -9.29 15.13 11.73
CA PRO A 333 -9.16 15.08 13.19
C PRO A 333 -8.47 13.82 13.70
N MET A 334 -8.83 12.65 13.16
CA MET A 334 -8.21 11.38 13.53
C MET A 334 -6.74 11.33 13.07
N LEU A 335 -6.47 11.73 11.82
CA LEU A 335 -5.14 11.70 11.22
C LEU A 335 -4.17 12.63 11.95
N LEU A 336 -4.57 13.88 12.22
CA LEU A 336 -3.76 14.87 12.92
C LEU A 336 -3.50 14.50 14.38
N LYS A 337 -4.49 13.89 15.05
CA LYS A 337 -4.29 13.32 16.40
C LYS A 337 -3.23 12.22 16.39
N ALA A 338 -3.24 11.35 15.38
CA ALA A 338 -2.24 10.29 15.23
C ALA A 338 -0.85 10.86 14.92
N LEU A 339 -0.75 11.97 14.21
CA LEU A 339 0.50 12.70 13.96
C LEU A 339 1.00 13.47 15.18
N ARG A 340 0.22 13.61 16.24
CA ARG A 340 0.54 14.42 17.42
C ARG A 340 0.88 15.86 17.08
N VAL A 341 0.14 16.45 16.14
CA VAL A 341 0.27 17.87 15.80
C VAL A 341 -0.24 18.69 16.99
N SER A 342 0.64 19.49 17.59
CA SER A 342 0.32 20.35 18.73
C SER A 342 -0.52 21.55 18.26
N GLY A 343 -1.59 21.89 18.98
CA GLY A 343 -2.36 23.12 18.69
C GLY A 343 -3.70 22.89 18.00
N TRP A 344 -4.08 21.65 17.74
CA TRP A 344 -5.40 21.35 17.21
C TRP A 344 -6.45 21.47 18.33
N HIS A 345 -6.99 22.69 18.51
CA HIS A 345 -8.23 22.87 19.27
C HIS A 345 -9.38 22.45 18.34
N LEU A 346 -10.23 21.57 18.82
CA LEU A 346 -11.49 21.19 18.19
C LEU A 346 -12.27 22.47 17.84
N ALA A 347 -12.11 23.01 16.65
CA ALA A 347 -13.09 23.91 16.09
C ALA A 347 -14.39 23.11 16.05
N ALA A 348 -15.41 23.61 16.72
CA ALA A 348 -16.70 22.97 16.84
C ALA A 348 -17.16 22.46 15.48
N SER A 349 -17.65 21.22 15.46
CA SER A 349 -18.27 20.60 14.28
C SER A 349 -19.11 21.64 13.55
N PRO A 350 -19.01 21.78 12.23
CA PRO A 350 -19.91 22.63 11.50
C PRO A 350 -21.33 22.16 11.77
N THR A 351 -22.13 23.05 12.32
CA THR A 351 -23.57 22.84 12.50
C THR A 351 -24.14 22.45 11.14
N PRO A 352 -24.98 21.41 11.04
CA PRO A 352 -25.65 21.09 9.80
C PRO A 352 -26.35 22.35 9.28
N LEU A 353 -26.06 22.73 8.04
CA LEU A 353 -26.81 23.80 7.37
C LEU A 353 -28.29 23.42 7.40
N ALA A 354 -29.04 24.13 8.25
CA ALA A 354 -30.48 24.05 8.27
C ALA A 354 -30.97 24.39 6.86
N ALA A 355 -31.73 23.46 6.27
CA ALA A 355 -32.45 23.71 5.04
C ALA A 355 -33.29 24.98 5.23
N LYS A 356 -32.95 26.04 4.50
CA LYS A 356 -33.85 27.20 4.40
C LYS A 356 -35.11 26.73 3.69
N GLY A 357 -36.17 26.58 4.47
CA GLY A 357 -37.50 26.45 3.92
C GLY A 357 -37.80 27.69 3.10
N THR A 358 -38.06 27.52 1.83
CA THR A 358 -38.74 28.49 0.99
C THR A 358 -40.24 28.26 1.21
N ASP A 359 -40.83 29.07 2.11
CA ASP A 359 -42.22 29.39 2.01
C ASP A 359 -42.42 30.29 0.78
N LEU A 360 -43.14 29.81 -0.21
CA LEU A 360 -44.23 30.43 -0.98
C LEU A 360 -44.61 29.47 -2.13
#